data_a354e098494b9efaf0fddab0fa006b6e
#
_entry.id   a354e098494b9efaf0fddab0fa006b6e
#
_cell.length_a   1.000
_cell.length_b   1.000
_cell.length_c   1.000
_cell.angle_alpha   90.00
_cell.angle_beta   90.00
_cell.angle_gamma   90.00
#
_symmetry.space_group_name_H-M   'P 1'
#
loop_
_entity.id
_entity.type
_entity.pdbx_description
1 polymer ?
#
loop_
_entity_poly.entity_id
_entity_poly.type
_entity_poly.pdbx_seq_one_letter_code
_entity_poly.pdbx_strand_id
1 'polypeptide(L)'
;EAAILAANVQDLDNARAAGIGNAMLDRLMLNPARIAGIADALREVAGLPDPVGQKTRNEVRPNGIVVERVRVPLGVIAMIYEARPNVTADAAALCLKAGNGVILRGGKEAIASNQAIAASLHTAMAAFGVPAAALTIVADLRREAMLELLQLTDIIDLAIPRGGEGLIRFVAEH
;
A
#
# COMPACT_ATOMS: atom_id res chain seq x y z
N GLU A 1 -11.86 6.88 -12.67
CA GLU A 1 -10.82 6.97 -13.70
C GLU A 1 -10.44 8.41 -13.99
N ALA A 2 -11.38 9.29 -14.42
CA ALA A 2 -11.09 10.68 -14.84
C ALA A 2 -10.33 11.47 -13.75
N ALA A 3 -10.72 11.37 -12.48
CA ALA A 3 -10.06 12.06 -11.38
C ALA A 3 -8.59 11.59 -11.19
N ILE A 4 -8.33 10.30 -11.35
CA ILE A 4 -6.97 9.75 -11.25
C ILE A 4 -6.10 10.25 -12.41
N LEU A 5 -6.64 10.27 -13.63
CA LEU A 5 -5.92 10.80 -14.80
C LEU A 5 -5.58 12.28 -14.64
N ALA A 6 -6.54 13.10 -14.18
CA ALA A 6 -6.31 14.53 -13.94
C ALA A 6 -5.24 14.76 -12.86
N ALA A 7 -5.27 14.02 -11.76
CA ALA A 7 -4.25 14.07 -10.72
C ALA A 7 -2.87 13.64 -11.24
N ASN A 8 -2.82 12.63 -12.10
CA ASN A 8 -1.57 12.16 -12.69
C ASN A 8 -0.94 13.18 -13.66
N VAL A 9 -1.75 13.90 -14.41
CA VAL A 9 -1.25 15.00 -15.24
C VAL A 9 -0.53 16.04 -14.37
N GLN A 10 -1.12 16.42 -13.24
CA GLN A 10 -0.48 17.36 -12.29
C GLN A 10 0.86 16.83 -11.76
N ASP A 11 0.93 15.55 -11.36
CA ASP A 11 2.17 14.94 -10.89
C ASP A 11 3.24 14.92 -12.00
N LEU A 12 2.86 14.59 -13.25
CA LEU A 12 3.77 14.58 -14.39
C LEU A 12 4.30 15.97 -14.74
N ASP A 13 3.46 16.99 -14.68
CA ASP A 13 3.89 18.37 -14.95
C ASP A 13 4.86 18.88 -13.89
N ASN A 14 4.58 18.60 -12.62
CA ASN A 14 5.48 18.91 -11.51
C ASN A 14 6.82 18.16 -11.64
N ALA A 15 6.78 16.89 -12.01
CA ALA A 15 7.97 16.07 -12.20
C ALA A 15 8.84 16.57 -13.37
N ARG A 16 8.22 16.98 -14.50
CA ARG A 16 8.94 17.59 -15.63
C ARG A 16 9.57 18.92 -15.24
N ALA A 17 8.83 19.77 -14.53
CA ALA A 17 9.34 21.06 -14.04
C ALA A 17 10.53 20.87 -13.07
N ALA A 18 10.54 19.79 -12.30
CA ALA A 18 11.64 19.42 -11.42
C ALA A 18 12.82 18.72 -12.13
N GLY A 19 12.76 18.55 -13.46
CA GLY A 19 13.83 17.91 -14.24
C GLY A 19 13.96 16.40 -14.02
N ILE A 20 12.88 15.72 -13.63
CA ILE A 20 12.91 14.27 -13.43
C ILE A 20 13.10 13.55 -14.78
N GLY A 21 14.01 12.57 -14.80
CA GLY A 21 14.38 11.85 -16.03
C GLY A 21 13.26 10.95 -16.58
N ASN A 22 13.30 10.67 -17.87
CA ASN A 22 12.26 9.96 -18.63
C ASN A 22 11.90 8.58 -18.03
N ALA A 23 12.86 7.84 -17.51
CA ALA A 23 12.62 6.51 -16.90
C ALA A 23 11.72 6.60 -15.64
N MET A 24 11.83 7.67 -14.86
CA MET A 24 10.98 7.92 -13.71
C MET A 24 9.64 8.50 -14.12
N LEU A 25 9.59 9.38 -15.14
CA LEU A 25 8.34 9.85 -15.71
C LEU A 25 7.49 8.72 -16.27
N ASP A 26 8.09 7.72 -16.92
CA ASP A 26 7.35 6.54 -17.39
C ASP A 26 6.78 5.72 -16.22
N ARG A 27 7.53 5.56 -15.13
CA ARG A 27 7.04 4.87 -13.92
C ARG A 27 5.90 5.61 -13.23
N LEU A 28 5.91 6.93 -13.28
CA LEU A 28 4.89 7.79 -12.69
C LEU A 28 3.62 7.85 -13.54
N MET A 29 3.76 7.76 -14.85
CA MET A 29 2.67 7.96 -15.81
C MET A 29 1.56 6.93 -15.64
N LEU A 30 0.32 7.43 -15.54
CA LEU A 30 -0.90 6.66 -15.67
C LEU A 30 -1.62 7.05 -16.96
N ASN A 31 -2.18 6.07 -17.62
CA ASN A 31 -3.09 6.21 -18.76
C ASN A 31 -4.27 5.25 -18.57
N PRO A 32 -5.32 5.32 -19.39
CA PRO A 32 -6.48 4.45 -19.25
C PRO A 32 -6.12 2.95 -19.21
N ALA A 33 -5.17 2.50 -20.01
CA ALA A 33 -4.74 1.10 -20.04
C ALA A 33 -4.04 0.69 -18.73
N ARG A 34 -3.17 1.56 -18.16
CA ARG A 34 -2.51 1.30 -16.89
C ARG A 34 -3.51 1.30 -15.72
N ILE A 35 -4.52 2.18 -15.75
CA ILE A 35 -5.59 2.19 -14.75
C ILE A 35 -6.44 0.92 -14.86
N ALA A 36 -6.77 0.47 -16.07
CA ALA A 36 -7.45 -0.81 -16.27
C ALA A 36 -6.62 -1.97 -15.71
N GLY A 37 -5.30 -1.99 -15.96
CA GLY A 37 -4.39 -2.98 -15.38
C GLY A 37 -4.37 -2.97 -13.86
N ILE A 38 -4.42 -1.79 -13.21
CA ILE A 38 -4.57 -1.69 -11.75
C ILE A 38 -5.88 -2.33 -11.31
N ALA A 39 -7.00 -2.03 -11.98
CA ALA A 39 -8.29 -2.61 -11.65
C ALA A 39 -8.32 -4.14 -11.83
N ASP A 40 -7.64 -4.66 -12.84
CA ASP A 40 -7.52 -6.11 -13.05
C ASP A 40 -6.67 -6.78 -11.97
N ALA A 41 -5.56 -6.16 -11.57
CA ALA A 41 -4.74 -6.63 -10.45
C ALA A 41 -5.54 -6.67 -9.14
N LEU A 42 -6.40 -5.66 -8.87
CA LEU A 42 -7.30 -5.69 -7.72
C LEU A 42 -8.30 -6.86 -7.77
N ARG A 43 -8.86 -7.16 -8.96
CA ARG A 43 -9.75 -8.32 -9.14
C ARG A 43 -9.01 -9.64 -8.93
N GLU A 44 -7.78 -9.74 -9.41
CA GLU A 44 -6.92 -10.90 -9.18
C GLU A 44 -6.69 -11.13 -7.68
N VAL A 45 -6.29 -10.09 -6.94
CA VAL A 45 -6.13 -10.16 -5.48
C VAL A 45 -7.43 -10.55 -4.79
N ALA A 46 -8.57 -10.01 -5.22
CA ALA A 46 -9.88 -10.38 -4.67
C ALA A 46 -10.19 -11.87 -4.87
N GLY A 47 -9.79 -12.44 -6.01
CA GLY A 47 -9.96 -13.87 -6.34
C GLY A 47 -9.02 -14.82 -5.59
N LEU A 48 -7.98 -14.33 -4.94
CA LEU A 48 -7.07 -15.18 -4.16
C LEU A 48 -7.80 -15.82 -2.96
N PRO A 49 -7.42 -17.03 -2.53
CA PRO A 49 -7.91 -17.62 -1.30
C PRO A 49 -7.70 -16.67 -0.10
N ASP A 50 -8.67 -16.62 0.79
CA ASP A 50 -8.53 -15.84 2.03
C ASP A 50 -7.42 -16.45 2.90
N PRO A 51 -6.37 -15.71 3.24
CA PRO A 51 -5.30 -16.23 4.08
C PRO A 51 -5.69 -16.31 5.56
N VAL A 52 -6.66 -15.50 6.01
CA VAL A 52 -7.05 -15.41 7.42
C VAL A 52 -7.76 -16.69 7.85
N GLY A 53 -7.35 -17.26 8.97
CA GLY A 53 -7.92 -18.50 9.50
C GLY A 53 -7.41 -19.78 8.83
N GLN A 54 -6.55 -19.69 7.80
CA GLN A 54 -5.97 -20.89 7.20
C GLN A 54 -5.11 -21.66 8.19
N LYS A 55 -5.36 -22.97 8.30
CA LYS A 55 -4.55 -23.87 9.11
C LYS A 55 -3.39 -24.40 8.28
N THR A 56 -2.16 -24.07 8.67
CA THR A 56 -0.93 -24.48 7.97
C THR A 56 -0.27 -25.70 8.58
N ARG A 57 -0.65 -26.06 9.80
CA ARG A 57 -0.18 -27.26 10.50
C ARG A 57 -1.28 -27.76 11.45
N ASN A 58 -1.45 -29.07 11.52
CA ASN A 58 -2.33 -29.73 12.49
C ASN A 58 -1.61 -31.00 12.96
N GLU A 59 -1.28 -31.08 14.24
CA GLU A 59 -0.59 -32.22 14.84
C GLU A 59 -1.28 -32.67 16.10
N VAL A 60 -1.54 -33.98 16.20
CA VAL A 60 -1.97 -34.60 17.44
C VAL A 60 -0.74 -35.09 18.21
N ARG A 61 -0.54 -34.61 19.42
CA ARG A 61 0.55 -35.03 20.29
C ARG A 61 0.25 -36.38 20.94
N PRO A 62 1.27 -37.16 21.44
CA PRO A 62 1.06 -38.44 22.06
C PRO A 62 0.10 -38.40 23.26
N ASN A 63 -0.04 -37.26 23.93
CA ASN A 63 -0.96 -37.05 25.03
C ASN A 63 -2.38 -36.63 24.61
N GLY A 64 -2.67 -36.62 23.29
CA GLY A 64 -3.97 -36.28 22.74
C GLY A 64 -4.20 -34.76 22.49
N ILE A 65 -3.25 -33.88 22.84
CA ILE A 65 -3.36 -32.44 22.56
C ILE A 65 -3.23 -32.22 21.06
N VAL A 66 -4.16 -31.43 20.49
CA VAL A 66 -4.14 -30.98 19.11
C VAL A 66 -3.44 -29.61 19.04
N VAL A 67 -2.38 -29.54 18.27
CA VAL A 67 -1.63 -28.28 18.02
C VAL A 67 -1.88 -27.82 16.59
N GLU A 68 -2.48 -26.65 16.44
CA GLU A 68 -2.76 -26.05 15.12
C GLU A 68 -1.95 -24.76 14.94
N ARG A 69 -1.43 -24.54 13.72
CA ARG A 69 -0.88 -23.25 13.32
C ARG A 69 -1.89 -22.58 12.40
N VAL A 70 -2.43 -21.45 12.84
CA VAL A 70 -3.44 -20.68 12.12
C VAL A 70 -2.84 -19.35 11.67
N ARG A 71 -3.13 -18.93 10.43
CA ARG A 71 -2.76 -17.59 9.94
C ARG A 71 -3.70 -16.55 10.51
N VAL A 72 -3.14 -15.47 11.03
CA VAL A 72 -3.88 -14.30 11.55
C VAL A 72 -3.35 -13.04 10.87
N PRO A 73 -4.12 -11.94 10.83
CA PRO A 73 -3.60 -10.64 10.38
C PRO A 73 -2.38 -10.23 11.20
N LEU A 74 -1.46 -9.50 10.56
CA LEU A 74 -0.31 -8.90 11.25
C LEU A 74 -0.73 -7.70 12.11
N GLY A 75 -1.72 -6.93 11.65
CA GLY A 75 -2.19 -5.72 12.27
C GLY A 75 -2.12 -4.53 11.32
N VAL A 76 -1.35 -3.50 11.63
CA VAL A 76 -1.16 -2.29 10.81
C VAL A 76 0.18 -2.34 10.09
N ILE A 77 0.13 -2.22 8.77
CA ILE A 77 1.31 -2.25 7.91
C ILE A 77 1.62 -0.83 7.40
N ALA A 78 2.83 -0.32 7.65
CA ALA A 78 3.33 0.89 7.02
C ALA A 78 4.07 0.53 5.72
N MET A 79 3.50 0.90 4.57
CA MET A 79 4.15 0.73 3.26
C MET A 79 4.78 2.05 2.84
N ILE A 80 6.11 2.09 2.74
CA ILE A 80 6.88 3.26 2.33
C ILE A 80 7.44 3.01 0.92
N TYR A 81 7.01 3.80 -0.07
CA TYR A 81 7.32 3.52 -1.48
C TYR A 81 7.65 4.78 -2.28
N GLU A 82 8.36 4.59 -3.39
CA GLU A 82 8.77 5.65 -4.34
C GLU A 82 7.81 5.69 -5.53
N ALA A 83 8.00 6.66 -6.41
CA ALA A 83 7.31 7.07 -7.63
C ALA A 83 6.57 5.98 -8.46
N ARG A 84 5.63 5.27 -7.87
CA ARG A 84 4.78 4.28 -8.55
C ARG A 84 3.35 4.33 -8.02
N PRO A 85 2.44 5.09 -8.65
CA PRO A 85 1.07 5.27 -8.16
C PRO A 85 0.28 3.96 -8.01
N ASN A 86 0.54 2.96 -8.86
CA ASN A 86 -0.12 1.64 -8.75
C ASN A 86 0.12 0.96 -7.41
N VAL A 87 1.27 1.21 -6.75
CA VAL A 87 1.58 0.60 -5.44
C VAL A 87 0.54 0.97 -4.38
N THR A 88 -0.06 2.16 -4.49
CA THR A 88 -1.16 2.58 -3.60
C THR A 88 -2.32 1.57 -3.62
N ALA A 89 -2.74 1.16 -4.81
CA ALA A 89 -3.83 0.20 -4.98
C ALA A 89 -3.40 -1.22 -4.61
N ASP A 90 -2.23 -1.64 -5.09
CA ASP A 90 -1.70 -3.00 -4.86
C ASP A 90 -1.52 -3.27 -3.36
N ALA A 91 -0.85 -2.34 -2.64
CA ALA A 91 -0.61 -2.47 -1.21
C ALA A 91 -1.91 -2.46 -0.40
N ALA A 92 -2.85 -1.55 -0.74
CA ALA A 92 -4.15 -1.50 -0.10
C ALA A 92 -4.90 -2.83 -0.26
N ALA A 93 -4.98 -3.36 -1.49
CA ALA A 93 -5.69 -4.61 -1.75
C ALA A 93 -5.09 -5.80 -1.00
N LEU A 94 -3.77 -5.96 -1.04
CA LEU A 94 -3.08 -7.07 -0.37
C LEU A 94 -3.22 -6.99 1.15
N CYS A 95 -3.07 -5.80 1.74
CA CYS A 95 -3.23 -5.61 3.17
C CYS A 95 -4.66 -5.88 3.62
N LEU A 96 -5.66 -5.28 2.96
CA LEU A 96 -7.06 -5.48 3.30
C LEU A 96 -7.50 -6.94 3.09
N LYS A 97 -7.06 -7.61 2.00
CA LYS A 97 -7.33 -9.04 1.75
C LYS A 97 -6.78 -9.93 2.85
N ALA A 98 -5.66 -9.56 3.45
CA ALA A 98 -5.05 -10.29 4.56
C ALA A 98 -5.55 -9.82 5.95
N GLY A 99 -6.60 -8.98 6.00
CA GLY A 99 -7.21 -8.50 7.25
C GLY A 99 -6.39 -7.43 7.97
N ASN A 100 -5.43 -6.79 7.31
CA ASN A 100 -4.56 -5.77 7.90
C ASN A 100 -5.05 -4.36 7.57
N GLY A 101 -4.82 -3.42 8.50
CA GLY A 101 -4.81 -2.00 8.19
C GLY A 101 -3.54 -1.61 7.43
N VAL A 102 -3.57 -0.53 6.66
CA VAL A 102 -2.41 -0.05 5.92
C VAL A 102 -2.25 1.46 5.99
N ILE A 103 -1.03 1.90 6.28
CA ILE A 103 -0.60 3.28 6.21
C ILE A 103 0.35 3.40 5.01
N LEU A 104 0.00 4.21 4.04
CA LEU A 104 0.72 4.39 2.78
C LEU A 104 1.48 5.71 2.79
N ARG A 105 2.80 5.66 2.65
CA ARG A 105 3.67 6.81 2.47
C ARG A 105 4.37 6.71 1.12
N GLY A 106 3.80 7.34 0.10
CA GLY A 106 4.37 7.41 -1.24
C GLY A 106 5.41 8.51 -1.41
N GLY A 107 6.13 8.49 -2.53
CA GLY A 107 7.03 9.58 -2.93
C GLY A 107 6.26 10.86 -3.28
N LYS A 108 6.93 12.01 -3.12
CA LYS A 108 6.35 13.34 -3.39
C LYS A 108 5.94 13.51 -4.86
N GLU A 109 6.58 12.77 -5.75
CA GLU A 109 6.37 12.84 -7.20
C GLU A 109 5.00 12.31 -7.63
N ALA A 110 4.36 11.47 -6.79
CA ALA A 110 3.11 10.79 -7.10
C ALA A 110 1.96 11.14 -6.15
N ILE A 111 2.10 12.23 -5.38
CA ILE A 111 1.17 12.49 -4.27
C ILE A 111 -0.26 12.72 -4.73
N ALA A 112 -0.49 13.47 -5.80
CA ALA A 112 -1.82 13.74 -6.30
C ALA A 112 -2.47 12.46 -6.84
N SER A 113 -1.74 11.66 -7.61
CA SER A 113 -2.18 10.34 -8.08
C SER A 113 -2.51 9.38 -6.95
N ASN A 114 -1.64 9.31 -5.94
CA ASN A 114 -1.83 8.43 -4.78
C ASN A 114 -3.09 8.81 -4.00
N GLN A 115 -3.32 10.10 -3.78
CA GLN A 115 -4.51 10.60 -3.10
C GLN A 115 -5.79 10.33 -3.91
N ALA A 116 -5.76 10.50 -5.24
CA ALA A 116 -6.90 10.22 -6.10
C ALA A 116 -7.25 8.71 -6.13
N ILE A 117 -6.24 7.84 -6.15
CA ILE A 117 -6.43 6.39 -6.05
C ILE A 117 -7.05 6.04 -4.69
N ALA A 118 -6.49 6.55 -3.59
CA ALA A 118 -7.02 6.28 -2.26
C ALA A 118 -8.46 6.79 -2.07
N ALA A 119 -8.78 7.97 -2.59
CA ALA A 119 -10.15 8.49 -2.57
C ALA A 119 -11.13 7.56 -3.29
N SER A 120 -10.70 6.97 -4.42
CA SER A 120 -11.49 5.97 -5.14
C SER A 120 -11.68 4.68 -4.31
N LEU A 121 -10.63 4.22 -3.63
CA LEU A 121 -10.69 3.07 -2.73
C LEU A 121 -11.57 3.35 -1.51
N HIS A 122 -11.45 4.51 -0.88
CA HIS A 122 -12.30 4.90 0.25
C HIS A 122 -13.80 4.94 -0.14
N THR A 123 -14.11 5.41 -1.35
CA THR A 123 -15.50 5.38 -1.86
C THR A 123 -16.02 3.95 -1.93
N ALA A 124 -15.22 3.02 -2.45
CA ALA A 124 -15.58 1.61 -2.51
C ALA A 124 -15.68 0.99 -1.10
N MET A 125 -14.70 1.25 -0.22
CA MET A 125 -14.68 0.76 1.15
C MET A 125 -15.94 1.20 1.92
N ALA A 126 -16.34 2.46 1.79
CA ALA A 126 -17.54 2.99 2.43
C ALA A 126 -18.81 2.27 1.96
N ALA A 127 -18.92 1.94 0.67
CA ALA A 127 -20.06 1.22 0.13
C ALA A 127 -20.23 -0.20 0.71
N PHE A 128 -19.15 -0.79 1.22
CA PHE A 128 -19.14 -2.12 1.84
C PHE A 128 -18.93 -2.08 3.36
N GLY A 129 -19.03 -0.91 3.99
CA GLY A 129 -18.92 -0.76 5.44
C GLY A 129 -17.51 -0.96 6.00
N VAL A 130 -16.48 -0.92 5.16
CA VAL A 130 -15.08 -0.99 5.61
C VAL A 130 -14.66 0.38 6.15
N PRO A 131 -14.14 0.48 7.38
CA PRO A 131 -13.74 1.76 7.96
C PRO A 131 -12.66 2.47 7.12
N ALA A 132 -12.80 3.77 6.91
CA ALA A 132 -11.82 4.55 6.17
C ALA A 132 -10.41 4.49 6.80
N ALA A 133 -10.33 4.36 8.13
CA ALA A 133 -9.07 4.22 8.87
C ALA A 133 -8.28 2.95 8.51
N ALA A 134 -8.92 1.94 7.88
CA ALA A 134 -8.20 0.75 7.41
C ALA A 134 -7.21 1.03 6.26
N LEU A 135 -7.36 2.19 5.58
CA LEU A 135 -6.45 2.69 4.56
C LEU A 135 -6.15 4.16 4.84
N THR A 136 -4.92 4.49 5.19
CA THR A 136 -4.48 5.86 5.44
C THR A 136 -3.36 6.23 4.49
N ILE A 137 -3.41 7.44 3.91
CA ILE A 137 -2.29 8.03 3.16
C ILE A 137 -1.67 9.14 4.00
N VAL A 138 -0.36 9.06 4.20
CA VAL A 138 0.43 10.11 4.82
C VAL A 138 0.57 11.27 3.83
N ALA A 139 -0.05 12.41 4.16
CA ALA A 139 0.00 13.62 3.33
C ALA A 139 1.30 14.42 3.55
N ASP A 140 1.90 14.30 4.73
CA ASP A 140 3.18 14.95 5.04
C ASP A 140 4.34 14.14 4.45
N LEU A 141 5.02 14.75 3.48
CA LEU A 141 6.10 14.10 2.73
C LEU A 141 7.49 14.47 3.25
N ARG A 142 7.57 15.26 4.32
CA ARG A 142 8.85 15.60 4.95
C ARG A 142 9.54 14.33 5.48
N ARG A 143 10.87 14.40 5.57
CA ARG A 143 11.65 13.25 6.07
C ARG A 143 11.40 13.01 7.57
N GLU A 144 11.16 14.08 8.31
CA GLU A 144 10.83 14.04 9.73
C GLU A 144 9.53 13.26 9.98
N ALA A 145 8.49 13.50 9.17
CA ALA A 145 7.23 12.76 9.28
C ALA A 145 7.39 11.26 8.99
N MET A 146 8.36 10.88 8.14
CA MET A 146 8.68 9.47 7.93
C MET A 146 9.38 8.87 9.16
N LEU A 147 10.26 9.61 9.83
CA LEU A 147 10.87 9.16 11.08
C LEU A 147 9.82 9.01 12.19
N GLU A 148 8.94 10.01 12.33
CA GLU A 148 7.83 9.94 13.28
C GLU A 148 6.94 8.72 13.02
N LEU A 149 6.63 8.44 11.74
CA LEU A 149 5.85 7.27 11.36
C LEU A 149 6.52 5.96 11.81
N LEU A 150 7.82 5.80 11.58
CA LEU A 150 8.57 4.60 11.95
C LEU A 150 8.68 4.40 13.47
N GLN A 151 8.55 5.48 14.25
CA GLN A 151 8.58 5.43 15.71
C GLN A 151 7.23 5.07 16.35
N LEU A 152 6.14 4.97 15.58
CA LEU A 152 4.83 4.57 16.08
C LEU A 152 4.74 3.05 16.31
N THR A 153 5.67 2.50 17.08
CA THR A 153 5.79 1.05 17.35
C THR A 153 4.61 0.46 18.11
N ASP A 154 3.81 1.28 18.79
CA ASP A 154 2.58 0.85 19.46
C ASP A 154 1.39 0.74 18.48
N ILE A 155 1.54 1.23 17.24
CA ILE A 155 0.48 1.26 16.22
C ILE A 155 0.86 0.42 15.01
N ILE A 156 2.14 0.48 14.59
CA ILE A 156 2.64 -0.17 13.37
C ILE A 156 3.30 -1.50 13.73
N ASP A 157 2.73 -2.59 13.21
CA ASP A 157 3.25 -3.94 13.42
C ASP A 157 4.35 -4.32 12.42
N LEU A 158 4.34 -3.72 11.22
CA LEU A 158 5.33 -4.00 10.19
C LEU A 158 5.54 -2.79 9.27
N ALA A 159 6.79 -2.40 9.05
CA ALA A 159 7.18 -1.43 8.03
C ALA A 159 7.78 -2.13 6.81
N ILE A 160 7.28 -1.82 5.61
CA ILE A 160 7.75 -2.41 4.35
C ILE A 160 8.26 -1.29 3.43
N PRO A 161 9.58 -1.12 3.28
CA PRO A 161 10.14 -0.21 2.30
C PRO A 161 10.12 -0.83 0.90
N ARG A 162 9.68 -0.05 -0.10
CA ARG A 162 9.69 -0.42 -1.50
C ARG A 162 10.30 0.70 -2.36
N GLY A 163 11.59 0.64 -2.57
CA GLY A 163 12.33 1.66 -3.31
C GLY A 163 13.79 1.31 -3.51
N GLY A 164 14.63 2.31 -3.72
CA GLY A 164 16.06 2.15 -3.83
C GLY A 164 16.74 1.74 -2.50
N GLU A 165 17.99 1.30 -2.59
CA GLU A 165 18.79 0.85 -1.44
C GLU A 165 18.80 1.87 -0.29
N GLY A 166 18.87 3.17 -0.61
CA GLY A 166 18.87 4.24 0.39
C GLY A 166 17.60 4.29 1.23
N LEU A 167 16.42 4.06 0.62
CA LEU A 167 15.16 3.98 1.36
C LEU A 167 15.11 2.72 2.24
N ILE A 168 15.53 1.58 1.69
CA ILE A 168 15.53 0.31 2.43
C ILE A 168 16.43 0.41 3.65
N ARG A 169 17.64 0.94 3.46
CA ARG A 169 18.61 1.15 4.56
C ARG A 169 18.03 2.11 5.61
N PHE A 170 17.48 3.23 5.18
CA PHE A 170 16.87 4.22 6.08
C PHE A 170 15.78 3.61 6.97
N VAL A 171 14.86 2.83 6.40
CA VAL A 171 13.79 2.17 7.16
C VAL A 171 14.32 1.08 8.10
N ALA A 172 15.40 0.39 7.71
CA ALA A 172 16.00 -0.67 8.54
C ALA A 172 16.82 -0.11 9.72
N GLU A 173 17.28 1.14 9.65
CA GLU A 173 18.08 1.79 10.69
C GLU A 173 17.22 2.53 11.74
N HIS A 174 15.92 2.76 11.46
CA HIS A 174 15.00 3.54 12.30
C HIS A 174 13.74 2.77 12.66
#